data_b4eb187713816d5c65062193d07f3993
#
_entry.id   b4eb187713816d5c65062193d07f3993
#
_cell.length_a   1.000
_cell.length_b   1.000
_cell.length_c   1.000
_cell.angle_alpha   90.00
_cell.angle_beta   90.00
_cell.angle_gamma   90.00
#
_symmetry.space_group_name_H-M   'P 1'
#
loop_
_entity.id
_entity.type
_entity.pdbx_description
1 polymer ?
#
loop_
_entity_poly.entity_id
_entity_poly.type
_entity_poly.pdbx_seq_one_letter_code
_entity_poly.pdbx_strand_id
1 'polypeptide(L)'
;MGADLSGQDLQEVQISYCNLDQANLADAKLIQASIQHTTLNNANLHGADFTNSDTYNISFNHADLTDAIFTGSLLQRASFDGANITGADFSSTLIQPVRQRLKLCDVASGVNPTTGVVTRDSLGCW
;
A
#
# COMPACT_ATOMS: atom_id res chain seq x y z
N MET A 1 -11.21 -9.92 -14.73
CA MET A 1 -11.85 -10.09 -13.43
C MET A 1 -10.85 -10.30 -12.33
N GLY A 2 -11.04 -9.63 -11.21
CA GLY A 2 -10.07 -9.69 -10.13
C GLY A 2 -10.14 -10.99 -9.35
N ALA A 3 -8.98 -11.47 -8.92
CA ALA A 3 -8.90 -12.62 -8.02
C ALA A 3 -9.38 -12.24 -6.62
N ASP A 4 -9.96 -13.20 -5.90
CA ASP A 4 -10.34 -13.00 -4.50
C ASP A 4 -9.30 -13.64 -3.60
N LEU A 5 -8.46 -12.78 -3.00
CA LEU A 5 -7.41 -13.19 -2.08
C LEU A 5 -7.61 -12.54 -0.71
N SER A 6 -8.85 -12.14 -0.41
CA SER A 6 -9.14 -11.43 0.82
C SER A 6 -8.81 -12.29 2.04
N GLY A 7 -8.25 -11.66 3.07
CA GLY A 7 -7.90 -12.30 4.33
C GLY A 7 -6.81 -13.35 4.26
N GLN A 8 -6.19 -13.55 3.10
CA GLN A 8 -5.17 -14.59 2.92
C GLN A 8 -3.87 -14.23 3.64
N ASP A 9 -3.19 -15.26 4.13
CA ASP A 9 -1.85 -15.10 4.68
C ASP A 9 -0.84 -15.29 3.55
N LEU A 10 -0.31 -14.16 3.07
CA LEU A 10 0.65 -14.11 1.98
C LEU A 10 1.99 -13.58 2.46
N GLN A 11 2.33 -13.84 3.72
CA GLN A 11 3.60 -13.40 4.29
C GLN A 11 4.77 -14.00 3.51
N GLU A 12 5.78 -13.15 3.26
CA GLU A 12 7.02 -13.54 2.58
C GLU A 12 6.82 -14.02 1.13
N VAL A 13 5.63 -13.80 0.54
CA VAL A 13 5.39 -14.19 -0.85
C VAL A 13 6.28 -13.38 -1.79
N GLN A 14 6.70 -14.00 -2.88
CA GLN A 14 7.46 -13.31 -3.93
C GLN A 14 6.62 -13.27 -5.20
N ILE A 15 6.29 -12.08 -5.64
CA ILE A 15 5.46 -11.83 -6.81
C ILE A 15 6.20 -10.83 -7.71
N SER A 16 6.36 -11.15 -8.98
CA SER A 16 6.95 -10.20 -9.91
C SER A 16 6.30 -10.33 -11.30
N TYR A 17 6.22 -9.17 -11.97
CA TYR A 17 5.66 -9.07 -13.32
C TYR A 17 4.25 -9.62 -13.44
N CYS A 18 3.44 -9.44 -12.39
CA CYS A 18 2.06 -9.93 -12.36
C CYS A 18 1.08 -8.79 -12.59
N ASN A 19 -0.09 -9.14 -13.11
CA ASN A 19 -1.22 -8.21 -13.20
C ASN A 19 -2.26 -8.67 -12.18
N LEU A 20 -2.39 -7.87 -11.09
CA LEU A 20 -3.37 -8.11 -10.04
C LEU A 20 -4.42 -7.00 -10.02
N ASP A 21 -4.63 -6.35 -11.17
CA ASP A 21 -5.64 -5.30 -11.26
C ASP A 21 -7.00 -5.84 -10.85
N GLN A 22 -7.74 -5.03 -10.07
CA GLN A 22 -9.08 -5.36 -9.57
C GLN A 22 -9.12 -6.54 -8.61
N ALA A 23 -7.97 -7.04 -8.16
CA ALA A 23 -7.95 -8.13 -7.17
C ALA A 23 -8.52 -7.66 -5.84
N ASN A 24 -9.14 -8.58 -5.12
CA ASN A 24 -9.59 -8.33 -3.76
C ASN A 24 -8.56 -8.89 -2.80
N LEU A 25 -7.83 -7.98 -2.14
CA LEU A 25 -6.82 -8.30 -1.14
C LEU A 25 -7.16 -7.66 0.20
N ALA A 26 -8.44 -7.39 0.43
CA ALA A 26 -8.87 -6.78 1.69
C ALA A 26 -8.41 -7.65 2.85
N ASP A 27 -7.79 -7.02 3.84
CA ASP A 27 -7.28 -7.67 5.07
C ASP A 27 -6.24 -8.77 4.82
N ALA A 28 -5.68 -8.85 3.62
CA ALA A 28 -4.61 -9.81 3.34
C ALA A 28 -3.33 -9.43 4.09
N LYS A 29 -2.56 -10.43 4.49
CA LYS A 29 -1.31 -10.23 5.19
C LYS A 29 -0.16 -10.42 4.20
N LEU A 30 0.48 -9.30 3.85
CA LEU A 30 1.60 -9.27 2.91
C LEU A 30 2.89 -8.83 3.63
N ILE A 31 3.00 -9.20 4.90
CA ILE A 31 4.14 -8.87 5.74
C ILE A 31 5.40 -9.50 5.15
N GLN A 32 6.45 -8.70 4.98
CA GLN A 32 7.73 -9.13 4.39
C GLN A 32 7.60 -9.69 2.97
N ALA A 33 6.51 -9.40 2.28
CA ALA A 33 6.35 -9.80 0.89
C ALA A 33 7.28 -9.00 -0.01
N SER A 34 7.71 -9.63 -1.11
CA SER A 34 8.46 -8.96 -2.16
C SER A 34 7.58 -8.93 -3.40
N ILE A 35 7.10 -7.74 -3.76
CA ILE A 35 6.20 -7.56 -4.89
C ILE A 35 6.80 -6.51 -5.82
N GLN A 36 7.22 -6.93 -7.01
CA GLN A 36 7.96 -6.06 -7.92
C GLN A 36 7.34 -6.08 -9.31
N HIS A 37 7.39 -4.94 -10.00
CA HIS A 37 6.93 -4.80 -11.38
C HIS A 37 5.51 -5.35 -11.57
N THR A 38 4.63 -5.08 -10.60
CA THR A 38 3.29 -5.66 -10.53
C THR A 38 2.26 -4.53 -10.50
N THR A 39 1.12 -4.74 -11.10
CA THR A 39 0.04 -3.78 -11.06
C THR A 39 -1.09 -4.25 -10.15
N LEU A 40 -1.61 -3.31 -9.36
CA LEU A 40 -2.75 -3.50 -8.45
C LEU A 40 -3.75 -2.37 -8.66
N ASN A 41 -3.90 -1.95 -9.90
CA ASN A 41 -4.80 -0.83 -10.21
C ASN A 41 -6.24 -1.24 -9.91
N ASN A 42 -6.98 -0.35 -9.27
CA ASN A 42 -8.38 -0.58 -8.88
C ASN A 42 -8.55 -1.78 -7.95
N ALA A 43 -7.50 -2.24 -7.31
CA ALA A 43 -7.58 -3.36 -6.37
C ALA A 43 -8.18 -2.90 -5.05
N ASN A 44 -8.81 -3.84 -4.35
CA ASN A 44 -9.28 -3.60 -2.98
C ASN A 44 -8.20 -4.08 -2.02
N LEU A 45 -7.53 -3.13 -1.38
CA LEU A 45 -6.46 -3.39 -0.41
C LEU A 45 -6.83 -2.83 0.96
N HIS A 46 -8.13 -2.65 1.21
CA HIS A 46 -8.58 -2.17 2.50
C HIS A 46 -8.02 -3.04 3.63
N GLY A 47 -7.35 -2.42 4.58
CA GLY A 47 -6.82 -3.13 5.76
C GLY A 47 -5.67 -4.08 5.46
N ALA A 48 -5.16 -4.12 4.23
CA ALA A 48 -4.04 -5.01 3.89
C ALA A 48 -2.78 -4.58 4.65
N ASP A 49 -2.00 -5.57 5.08
CA ASP A 49 -0.80 -5.32 5.88
C ASP A 49 0.45 -5.62 5.06
N PHE A 50 1.18 -4.55 4.70
CA PHE A 50 2.43 -4.61 3.95
C PHE A 50 3.66 -4.32 4.83
N THR A 51 3.56 -4.60 6.12
CA THR A 51 4.67 -4.30 7.05
C THR A 51 5.97 -4.95 6.55
N ASN A 52 7.01 -4.13 6.45
CA ASN A 52 8.36 -4.56 6.03
C ASN A 52 8.38 -5.22 4.65
N SER A 53 7.43 -4.89 3.79
CA SER A 53 7.42 -5.41 2.42
C SER A 53 8.35 -4.60 1.52
N ASP A 54 8.80 -5.24 0.44
CA ASP A 54 9.59 -4.59 -0.61
C ASP A 54 8.72 -4.52 -1.87
N THR A 55 8.28 -3.30 -2.22
CA THR A 55 7.40 -3.10 -3.37
C THR A 55 8.05 -2.14 -4.35
N TYR A 56 8.83 -2.68 -5.26
CA TYR A 56 9.53 -1.89 -6.27
C TYR A 56 8.73 -1.84 -7.57
N ASN A 57 8.53 -0.62 -8.08
CA ASN A 57 7.85 -0.40 -9.37
C ASN A 57 6.45 -1.05 -9.39
N ILE A 58 5.68 -0.76 -8.35
CA ILE A 58 4.32 -1.29 -8.20
C ILE A 58 3.32 -0.16 -8.52
N SER A 59 2.18 -0.50 -9.07
CA SER A 59 1.13 0.48 -9.35
C SER A 59 -0.08 0.20 -8.47
N PHE A 60 -0.46 1.21 -7.67
CA PHE A 60 -1.67 1.19 -6.85
C PHE A 60 -2.69 2.21 -7.36
N ASN A 61 -2.66 2.54 -8.65
CA ASN A 61 -3.52 3.60 -9.17
C ASN A 61 -4.99 3.25 -8.96
N HIS A 62 -5.75 4.19 -8.38
CA HIS A 62 -7.18 4.03 -8.10
C HIS A 62 -7.49 2.87 -7.15
N ALA A 63 -6.50 2.36 -6.43
CA ALA A 63 -6.73 1.29 -5.47
C ALA A 63 -7.36 1.84 -4.19
N ASP A 64 -8.08 0.96 -3.50
CA ASP A 64 -8.57 1.24 -2.16
C ASP A 64 -7.51 0.79 -1.16
N LEU A 65 -6.78 1.77 -0.59
CA LEU A 65 -5.76 1.52 0.42
C LEU A 65 -6.21 2.04 1.78
N THR A 66 -7.51 2.18 1.97
CA THR A 66 -8.01 2.65 3.26
C THR A 66 -7.57 1.69 4.37
N ASP A 67 -7.05 2.26 5.45
CA ASP A 67 -6.59 1.53 6.63
C ASP A 67 -5.48 0.51 6.37
N ALA A 68 -4.82 0.57 5.21
CA ALA A 68 -3.69 -0.31 4.90
C ALA A 68 -2.48 0.06 5.77
N ILE A 69 -1.61 -0.92 6.00
CA ILE A 69 -0.42 -0.73 6.84
C ILE A 69 0.82 -0.97 5.99
N PHE A 70 1.67 0.07 5.87
CA PHE A 70 2.92 0.01 5.12
C PHE A 70 4.13 0.26 6.01
N THR A 71 4.02 0.02 7.31
CA THR A 71 5.10 0.30 8.25
C THR A 71 6.39 -0.39 7.84
N GLY A 72 7.46 0.38 7.69
CA GLY A 72 8.78 -0.17 7.35
C GLY A 72 8.91 -0.66 5.92
N SER A 73 7.94 -0.43 5.05
CA SER A 73 7.99 -0.93 3.69
C SER A 73 8.85 -0.04 2.79
N LEU A 74 9.33 -0.62 1.68
CA LEU A 74 10.06 0.09 0.64
C LEU A 74 9.10 0.33 -0.52
N LEU A 75 8.86 1.60 -0.85
CA LEU A 75 7.91 2.00 -1.90
C LEU A 75 8.63 2.76 -3.00
N GLN A 76 9.68 2.17 -3.55
CA GLN A 76 10.45 2.80 -4.61
C GLN A 76 9.71 2.66 -5.94
N ARG A 77 9.50 3.80 -6.61
CA ARG A 77 8.80 3.87 -7.89
C ARG A 77 7.37 3.34 -7.83
N ALA A 78 6.75 3.42 -6.65
CA ALA A 78 5.34 3.08 -6.53
C ALA A 78 4.49 4.25 -7.03
N SER A 79 3.37 3.94 -7.67
CA SER A 79 2.41 4.93 -8.15
C SER A 79 1.12 4.79 -7.37
N PHE A 80 0.57 5.93 -6.92
CA PHE A 80 -0.65 5.98 -6.11
C PHE A 80 -1.70 6.92 -6.71
N ASP A 81 -1.66 7.16 -8.02
CA ASP A 81 -2.57 8.14 -8.63
C ASP A 81 -4.03 7.73 -8.41
N GLY A 82 -4.82 8.63 -7.82
CA GLY A 82 -6.23 8.37 -7.55
C GLY A 82 -6.50 7.34 -6.46
N ALA A 83 -5.48 6.84 -5.76
CA ALA A 83 -5.68 5.88 -4.68
C ALA A 83 -6.29 6.56 -3.45
N ASN A 84 -7.12 5.83 -2.72
CA ASN A 84 -7.66 6.29 -1.46
C ASN A 84 -6.81 5.75 -0.32
N ILE A 85 -6.07 6.66 0.36
CA ILE A 85 -5.15 6.27 1.43
C ILE A 85 -5.67 6.68 2.81
N THR A 86 -6.96 6.97 2.94
CA THR A 86 -7.53 7.37 4.22
C THR A 86 -7.24 6.31 5.29
N GLY A 87 -6.63 6.71 6.39
CA GLY A 87 -6.30 5.80 7.48
C GLY A 87 -5.09 4.90 7.23
N ALA A 88 -4.41 5.02 6.09
CA ALA A 88 -3.22 4.21 5.84
C ALA A 88 -2.05 4.65 6.73
N ASP A 89 -1.23 3.70 7.15
CA ASP A 89 -0.05 3.94 7.98
C ASP A 89 1.21 3.75 7.15
N PHE A 90 1.93 4.86 6.89
CA PHE A 90 3.19 4.85 6.13
C PHE A 90 4.40 5.08 7.03
N SER A 91 4.31 4.72 8.30
CA SER A 91 5.41 4.93 9.24
C SER A 91 6.68 4.20 8.79
N SER A 92 7.82 4.89 8.86
CA SER A 92 9.13 4.31 8.55
C SER A 92 9.24 3.76 7.13
N THR A 93 8.39 4.23 6.21
CA THR A 93 8.48 3.81 4.79
C THR A 93 9.54 4.62 4.08
N LEU A 94 10.12 4.00 3.05
CA LEU A 94 10.93 4.71 2.07
C LEU A 94 10.08 4.91 0.81
N ILE A 95 9.65 6.15 0.57
CA ILE A 95 8.85 6.50 -0.60
C ILE A 95 9.70 7.34 -1.54
N GLN A 96 10.01 6.81 -2.71
CA GLN A 96 10.83 7.49 -3.71
C GLN A 96 10.18 7.39 -5.08
N PRO A 97 10.29 8.44 -5.91
CA PRO A 97 10.92 9.73 -5.61
C PRO A 97 10.16 10.52 -4.55
N VAL A 98 10.83 11.49 -3.94
CA VAL A 98 10.25 12.25 -2.82
C VAL A 98 8.95 12.97 -3.21
N ARG A 99 8.82 13.37 -4.47
CA ARG A 99 7.59 14.04 -4.92
C ARG A 99 6.35 13.13 -4.78
N GLN A 100 6.55 11.82 -4.81
CA GLN A 100 5.45 10.88 -4.61
C GLN A 100 4.91 10.98 -3.19
N ARG A 101 5.80 11.09 -2.20
CA ARG A 101 5.39 11.31 -0.81
C ARG A 101 4.62 12.62 -0.67
N LEU A 102 5.09 13.67 -1.33
CA LEU A 102 4.42 14.98 -1.24
C LEU A 102 3.03 14.94 -1.87
N LYS A 103 2.84 14.21 -2.95
CA LYS A 103 1.51 14.00 -3.53
C LYS A 103 0.58 13.29 -2.56
N LEU A 104 1.09 12.30 -1.85
CA LEU A 104 0.28 11.59 -0.86
C LEU A 104 -0.12 12.50 0.29
N CYS A 105 0.73 13.44 0.67
CA CYS A 105 0.40 14.40 1.71
C CYS A 105 -0.83 15.25 1.35
N ASP A 106 -1.02 15.53 0.07
CA ASP A 106 -2.16 16.35 -0.37
C ASP A 106 -3.50 15.65 -0.14
N VAL A 107 -3.52 14.34 -0.09
CA VAL A 107 -4.76 13.56 0.03
C VAL A 107 -4.81 12.74 1.32
N ALA A 108 -3.80 12.84 2.16
CA ALA A 108 -3.74 12.05 3.39
C ALA A 108 -4.75 12.56 4.42
N SER A 109 -5.49 11.63 5.02
CA SER A 109 -6.42 11.92 6.11
C SER A 109 -6.67 10.66 6.92
N GLY A 110 -7.24 10.84 8.11
CA GLY A 110 -7.66 9.73 8.93
C GLY A 110 -6.58 9.18 9.83
N VAL A 111 -6.97 8.16 10.57
CA VAL A 111 -6.15 7.47 11.56
C VAL A 111 -6.25 5.97 11.30
N ASN A 112 -5.12 5.28 11.32
CA ASN A 112 -5.15 3.82 11.14
C ASN A 112 -5.81 3.17 12.35
N PRO A 113 -6.85 2.35 12.16
CA PRO A 113 -7.58 1.77 13.29
C PRO A 113 -6.80 0.70 14.03
N THR A 114 -5.81 0.09 13.38
CA THR A 114 -4.98 -0.97 13.98
C THR A 114 -3.80 -0.39 14.74
N THR A 115 -3.09 0.55 14.13
CA THR A 115 -1.85 1.12 14.71
C THR A 115 -2.09 2.39 15.52
N GLY A 116 -3.22 3.07 15.29
CA GLY A 116 -3.51 4.35 15.93
C GLY A 116 -2.74 5.53 15.35
N VAL A 117 -2.02 5.32 14.26
CA VAL A 117 -1.17 6.35 13.65
C VAL A 117 -1.98 7.23 12.71
N VAL A 118 -1.80 8.55 12.82
CA VAL A 118 -2.41 9.52 11.90
C VAL A 118 -1.71 9.45 10.56
N THR A 119 -2.46 9.27 9.48
CA THR A 119 -1.90 9.07 8.14
C THR A 119 -0.93 10.19 7.75
N ARG A 120 -1.31 11.45 7.94
CA ARG A 120 -0.43 12.57 7.60
C ARG A 120 0.89 12.53 8.37
N ASP A 121 0.82 12.17 9.66
CA ASP A 121 2.01 12.09 10.50
C ASP A 121 2.93 10.96 10.02
N SER A 122 2.34 9.85 9.60
CA SER A 122 3.12 8.69 9.14
C SER A 122 3.92 9.01 7.88
N LEU A 123 3.42 9.93 7.04
CA LEU A 123 4.10 10.38 5.83
C LEU A 123 5.11 11.49 6.09
N GLY A 124 5.16 12.03 7.29
CA GLY A 124 6.01 13.17 7.59
C GLY A 124 5.52 14.46 6.95
N CYS A 125 4.22 14.61 6.78
CA CYS A 125 3.61 15.84 6.24
C CYS A 125 3.64 16.94 7.30
N TRP A 126 3.76 18.18 6.84
CA TRP A 126 3.71 19.36 7.73
C TRP A 126 2.47 20.21 7.46
#